data_2c555005e6349e4876a71e04167ca76b
#
_entry.id   2c555005e6349e4876a71e04167ca76b
#
_cell.length_a   1.000
_cell.length_b   1.000
_cell.length_c   1.000
_cell.angle_alpha   90.00
_cell.angle_beta   90.00
_cell.angle_gamma   90.00
#
_symmetry.space_group_name_H-M   'P 1'
#
loop_
_entity.id
_entity.type
_entity.pdbx_description
1 polymer ?
#
loop_
_entity_poly.entity_id
_entity_poly.type
_entity_poly.pdbx_seq_one_letter_code
_entity_poly.pdbx_strand_id
1 'polypeptide(L)'
;MEELSNRKQMDPAEENMSAGDTIGLNGRPIPVVLVNSDDHTFELDEDALRSVLLKEHIQDKKVVVVSVAGAFRKGKSFLLNFFLRYLKSKGKDEWLGQEDQQLEGFSWRGGSERHTTGILIWSDPFIVTLPNGEEVAIVLLDTQGAFDSQSTVKDCATVFALSTMTSSVQVYNLTQNIQEDDLQHLQLFTEYGRLALEDTNSTPFQVLEFLVRDWSYPYEAEYGSEGGRNILERRLEIADKQHEELQNVRRHIKKCFEKTGCFLMPHPGMKVATNPVFDGRLQDIESDFKEQLKVLVPQLLEPTHLVVKKINGADVTARELVEYFKAYVNVFKSDELPEPKSMLQATAEANNLAAVATAKALYQAEMEKICGGNQPYLNPDELEAHHQRFKENCLEIFHEKKKMGGEEYSSCFAEQLDKEVEEAFEHFSEQNDSKNIFRAAQTPATLFAVMVVTYVLSGFFALLGMYTVANILTAVLWASLVSLCTWSYIRYSGQYREVGTYIDLGAEVIWEKVVSQAYMKVVQKGVEHSMANNRKKKN
;
A
#
# COMPACT_ATOMS: atom_id res chain seq x y z
N MET A 1 51.29 5.32 -16.69
CA MET A 1 51.46 4.37 -15.58
C MET A 1 51.59 5.25 -14.34
N GLU A 2 50.53 5.47 -13.63
CA GLU A 2 49.76 4.78 -12.63
C GLU A 2 48.42 5.48 -12.39
N GLU A 3 47.42 5.02 -13.03
CA GLU A 3 46.03 5.14 -12.54
C GLU A 3 45.75 3.86 -11.80
N LEU A 4 45.17 3.96 -10.66
CA LEU A 4 44.27 3.00 -9.98
C LEU A 4 44.43 3.12 -8.46
N SER A 5 43.29 3.22 -7.83
CA SER A 5 43.06 2.91 -6.41
C SER A 5 42.69 4.10 -5.53
N ASN A 6 41.40 4.45 -5.56
CA ASN A 6 40.72 5.00 -4.38
C ASN A 6 39.35 4.32 -4.22
N ARG A 7 39.41 3.06 -3.78
CA ARG A 7 38.29 2.46 -3.06
C ARG A 7 38.34 2.99 -1.63
N LYS A 8 37.39 3.84 -1.27
CA LYS A 8 37.16 4.18 0.13
C LYS A 8 36.79 2.90 0.88
N GLN A 9 37.65 2.51 1.80
CA GLN A 9 37.39 1.53 2.84
C GLN A 9 36.19 2.01 3.69
N MET A 10 35.17 1.19 3.75
CA MET A 10 34.16 1.25 4.81
C MET A 10 34.84 0.83 6.11
N ASP A 11 34.70 1.62 7.15
CA ASP A 11 35.17 1.34 8.50
C ASP A 11 34.47 0.08 9.06
N PRO A 12 35.19 -0.91 9.61
CA PRO A 12 34.63 -2.10 10.22
C PRO A 12 34.36 -1.84 11.73
N ALA A 13 33.41 -0.98 12.05
CA ALA A 13 33.00 -0.72 13.44
C ALA A 13 31.53 -1.06 13.75
N GLU A 14 30.87 -1.88 12.94
CA GLU A 14 29.48 -2.30 13.16
C GLU A 14 29.28 -3.79 13.50
N GLU A 15 30.32 -4.52 13.83
CA GLU A 15 30.15 -5.88 14.40
C GLU A 15 30.75 -5.96 15.80
N ASN A 16 29.94 -5.63 16.82
CA ASN A 16 29.93 -6.22 18.16
C ASN A 16 29.11 -5.35 19.14
N MET A 17 27.80 -5.50 19.12
CA MET A 17 26.99 -5.17 20.30
C MET A 17 26.30 -6.44 20.79
N SER A 18 26.79 -6.92 21.93
CA SER A 18 26.29 -8.07 22.66
C SER A 18 24.81 -7.92 23.03
N ALA A 19 24.10 -9.05 22.93
CA ALA A 19 22.74 -9.22 23.43
C ALA A 19 22.66 -8.90 24.93
N GLY A 20 22.10 -7.72 25.24
CA GLY A 20 21.61 -7.34 26.55
C GLY A 20 20.26 -6.70 26.36
N ASP A 21 19.22 -7.20 27.03
CA ASP A 21 17.81 -6.82 26.99
C ASP A 21 17.57 -5.31 27.12
N THR A 22 17.73 -4.58 26.03
CA THR A 22 17.12 -3.28 25.82
C THR A 22 15.88 -3.53 24.99
N ILE A 23 14.72 -3.07 25.43
CA ILE A 23 13.48 -2.98 24.64
C ILE A 23 13.80 -2.04 23.48
N GLY A 24 14.45 -2.57 22.46
CA GLY A 24 14.88 -1.84 21.25
C GLY A 24 13.66 -1.34 20.50
N LEU A 25 13.79 -0.14 19.97
CA LEU A 25 12.87 0.42 19.00
C LEU A 25 12.68 -0.57 17.83
N ASN A 26 11.55 -1.28 17.76
CA ASN A 26 11.24 -2.21 16.66
C ASN A 26 10.95 -1.48 15.34
N GLY A 27 11.43 -0.26 15.13
CA GLY A 27 11.21 0.51 13.93
C GLY A 27 12.40 1.38 13.57
N ARG A 28 12.47 1.79 12.29
CA ARG A 28 13.51 2.68 11.75
C ARG A 28 12.92 3.65 10.73
N PRO A 29 13.54 4.82 10.51
CA PRO A 29 13.18 5.66 9.38
C PRO A 29 13.56 4.98 8.05
N ILE A 30 12.65 5.00 7.09
CA ILE A 30 12.84 4.46 5.74
C ILE A 30 12.62 5.60 4.74
N PRO A 31 13.57 5.90 3.84
CA PRO A 31 13.36 6.87 2.78
C PRO A 31 12.34 6.33 1.77
N VAL A 32 11.32 7.11 1.47
CA VAL A 32 10.26 6.77 0.50
C VAL A 32 10.22 7.74 -0.68
N VAL A 33 10.61 8.99 -0.47
CA VAL A 33 10.82 9.94 -1.57
C VAL A 33 12.29 10.35 -1.53
N LEU A 34 13.00 9.97 -2.57
CA LEU A 34 14.42 10.27 -2.74
C LEU A 34 14.57 11.55 -3.56
N VAL A 35 15.57 12.34 -3.23
CA VAL A 35 15.97 13.53 -3.99
C VAL A 35 17.37 13.28 -4.53
N ASN A 36 17.50 13.26 -5.84
CA ASN A 36 18.79 13.20 -6.49
C ASN A 36 19.46 14.60 -6.41
N SER A 37 20.63 14.68 -5.79
CA SER A 37 21.33 15.95 -5.57
C SER A 37 21.95 16.52 -6.84
N ASP A 38 22.16 15.71 -7.90
CA ASP A 38 22.85 16.12 -9.12
C ASP A 38 21.89 16.80 -10.11
N ASP A 39 20.67 16.30 -10.25
CA ASP A 39 19.68 16.80 -11.20
C ASP A 39 18.39 17.33 -10.54
N HIS A 40 18.31 17.32 -9.21
CA HIS A 40 17.15 17.78 -8.42
C HIS A 40 15.82 17.07 -8.79
N THR A 41 15.91 15.81 -9.23
CA THR A 41 14.74 15.00 -9.51
C THR A 41 14.23 14.25 -8.27
N PHE A 42 12.94 13.92 -8.29
CA PHE A 42 12.28 13.18 -7.22
C PHE A 42 11.94 11.78 -7.67
N GLU A 43 12.30 10.80 -6.86
CA GLU A 43 11.99 9.40 -7.12
C GLU A 43 11.25 8.79 -5.93
N LEU A 44 10.21 8.00 -6.22
CA LEU A 44 9.51 7.21 -5.22
C LEU A 44 10.19 5.84 -5.12
N ASP A 45 10.64 5.48 -3.93
CA ASP A 45 10.96 4.09 -3.59
C ASP A 45 9.64 3.36 -3.28
N GLU A 46 9.02 2.82 -4.35
CA GLU A 46 7.74 2.14 -4.23
C GLU A 46 7.83 0.89 -3.36
N ASP A 47 8.91 0.12 -3.47
CA ASP A 47 9.11 -1.10 -2.69
C ASP A 47 9.23 -0.80 -1.20
N ALA A 48 9.97 0.25 -0.84
CA ALA A 48 10.08 0.74 0.51
C ALA A 48 8.71 1.18 1.07
N LEU A 49 7.95 1.97 0.31
CA LEU A 49 6.62 2.42 0.71
C LEU A 49 5.65 1.25 0.90
N ARG A 50 5.62 0.31 -0.05
CA ARG A 50 4.79 -0.91 0.01
C ARG A 50 5.15 -1.78 1.21
N SER A 51 6.44 -1.94 1.51
CA SER A 51 6.92 -2.72 2.66
C SER A 51 6.38 -2.23 4.01
N VAL A 52 6.06 -0.94 4.10
CA VAL A 52 5.49 -0.30 5.31
C VAL A 52 3.97 -0.35 5.30
N LEU A 53 3.33 0.10 4.20
CA LEU A 53 1.88 0.32 4.16
C LEU A 53 1.07 -0.91 3.76
N LEU A 54 1.64 -1.89 3.05
CA LEU A 54 0.95 -3.11 2.62
C LEU A 54 1.17 -4.31 3.54
N LYS A 55 1.60 -4.10 4.79
CA LYS A 55 1.60 -5.15 5.81
C LYS A 55 0.18 -5.65 6.04
N GLU A 56 -0.01 -6.97 6.14
CA GLU A 56 -1.32 -7.64 6.25
C GLU A 56 -2.25 -7.02 7.30
N HIS A 57 -1.70 -6.63 8.46
CA HIS A 57 -2.45 -6.05 9.56
C HIS A 57 -2.70 -4.53 9.44
N ILE A 58 -2.19 -3.87 8.39
CA ILE A 58 -2.25 -2.40 8.19
C ILE A 58 -2.98 -2.03 6.91
N GLN A 59 -2.74 -2.75 5.80
CA GLN A 59 -3.10 -2.37 4.44
C GLN A 59 -4.55 -1.91 4.24
N ASP A 60 -5.49 -2.50 4.96
CA ASP A 60 -6.91 -2.22 4.84
C ASP A 60 -7.44 -1.28 5.94
N LYS A 61 -6.55 -0.82 6.84
CA LYS A 61 -6.92 0.16 7.88
C LYS A 61 -6.87 1.58 7.31
N LYS A 62 -7.78 2.42 7.78
CA LYS A 62 -7.72 3.86 7.53
C LYS A 62 -6.47 4.45 8.15
N VAL A 63 -5.92 5.47 7.52
CA VAL A 63 -4.65 6.06 7.95
C VAL A 63 -4.82 7.45 8.56
N VAL A 64 -4.05 7.71 9.59
CA VAL A 64 -3.76 9.03 10.14
C VAL A 64 -2.32 9.34 9.79
N VAL A 65 -2.09 10.31 8.93
CA VAL A 65 -0.74 10.66 8.48
C VAL A 65 -0.33 11.98 9.07
N VAL A 66 0.67 11.96 9.94
CA VAL A 66 1.23 13.16 10.58
C VAL A 66 2.59 13.46 9.97
N SER A 67 2.69 14.60 9.32
CA SER A 67 3.92 15.07 8.70
C SER A 67 4.42 16.35 9.35
N VAL A 68 5.74 16.47 9.50
CA VAL A 68 6.38 17.69 10.00
C VAL A 68 7.28 18.26 8.90
N ALA A 69 6.92 19.44 8.39
CA ALA A 69 7.68 20.14 7.35
C ALA A 69 8.06 21.56 7.81
N GLY A 70 9.01 22.19 7.15
CA GLY A 70 9.46 23.54 7.45
C GLY A 70 10.96 23.70 7.31
N ALA A 71 11.48 24.84 7.79
CA ALA A 71 12.86 25.24 7.58
C ALA A 71 13.88 24.21 8.08
N PHE A 72 15.01 24.19 7.42
CA PHE A 72 16.18 23.39 7.72
C PHE A 72 16.69 23.63 9.16
N ARG A 73 17.10 22.56 9.86
CA ARG A 73 17.73 22.60 11.20
C ARG A 73 16.84 23.18 12.32
N LYS A 74 15.54 23.18 12.17
CA LYS A 74 14.59 23.67 13.17
C LYS A 74 13.94 22.56 14.01
N GLY A 75 14.61 21.40 14.12
CA GLY A 75 14.23 20.31 15.04
C GLY A 75 12.98 19.52 14.65
N LYS A 76 12.70 19.32 13.36
CA LYS A 76 11.58 18.48 12.89
C LYS A 76 11.72 17.03 13.34
N SER A 77 12.82 16.37 12.99
CA SER A 77 13.13 14.99 13.39
C SER A 77 13.22 14.84 14.91
N PHE A 78 13.74 15.85 15.61
CA PHE A 78 13.75 15.90 17.06
C PHE A 78 12.34 15.87 17.65
N LEU A 79 11.41 16.65 17.12
CA LEU A 79 10.00 16.64 17.53
C LEU A 79 9.33 15.31 17.27
N LEU A 80 9.54 14.73 16.08
CA LEU A 80 8.96 13.44 15.70
C LEU A 80 9.39 12.30 16.64
N ASN A 81 10.58 12.39 17.25
CA ASN A 81 11.02 11.40 18.22
C ASN A 81 10.21 11.47 19.52
N PHE A 82 9.68 12.63 19.90
CA PHE A 82 8.71 12.72 21.01
C PHE A 82 7.34 12.14 20.60
N PHE A 83 6.94 12.29 19.33
CA PHE A 83 5.74 11.62 18.82
C PHE A 83 5.87 10.10 18.90
N LEU A 84 7.02 9.55 18.49
CA LEU A 84 7.34 8.13 18.61
C LEU A 84 7.30 7.66 20.07
N ARG A 85 7.88 8.44 20.98
CA ARG A 85 7.90 8.13 22.41
C ARG A 85 6.48 8.08 23.00
N TYR A 86 5.63 9.04 22.64
CA TYR A 86 4.22 9.06 23.03
C TYR A 86 3.43 7.86 22.52
N LEU A 87 3.51 7.58 21.24
CA LEU A 87 2.80 6.46 20.61
C LEU A 87 3.23 5.10 21.16
N LYS A 88 4.53 4.92 21.43
CA LYS A 88 5.05 3.71 22.07
C LYS A 88 4.57 3.52 23.50
N SER A 89 4.45 4.60 24.25
CA SER A 89 3.90 4.58 25.61
C SER A 89 2.39 4.31 25.63
N LYS A 90 1.72 4.34 24.46
CA LYS A 90 0.26 4.27 24.30
C LYS A 90 -0.46 5.38 25.07
N GLY A 91 0.12 6.59 25.07
CA GLY A 91 -0.46 7.76 25.70
C GLY A 91 -0.54 7.72 27.23
N LYS A 92 0.34 6.95 27.90
CA LYS A 92 0.40 6.94 29.38
C LYS A 92 0.86 8.30 29.90
N ASP A 93 0.44 8.68 31.11
CA ASP A 93 0.76 9.99 31.73
C ASP A 93 2.27 10.30 31.78
N GLU A 94 3.11 9.27 32.00
CA GLU A 94 4.57 9.40 32.08
C GLU A 94 5.27 9.14 30.72
N TRP A 95 4.59 9.36 29.60
CA TRP A 95 5.09 9.06 28.25
C TRP A 95 6.41 9.78 27.91
N LEU A 96 6.68 10.91 28.51
CA LEU A 96 7.89 11.69 28.24
C LEU A 96 9.17 10.93 28.64
N GLY A 97 9.06 9.98 29.60
CA GLY A 97 10.14 9.11 30.05
C GLY A 97 10.99 9.72 31.16
N GLN A 98 12.13 9.08 31.44
CA GLN A 98 13.04 9.48 32.51
C GLN A 98 14.00 10.58 32.05
N GLU A 99 14.52 11.37 33.01
CA GLU A 99 15.37 12.54 32.74
C GLU A 99 16.69 12.19 32.05
N ASP A 100 17.24 11.00 32.27
CA ASP A 100 18.51 10.50 31.72
C ASP A 100 18.34 9.66 30.43
N GLN A 101 17.12 9.40 30.03
CA GLN A 101 16.83 8.57 28.85
C GLN A 101 17.13 9.32 27.54
N GLN A 102 17.95 8.70 26.68
CA GLN A 102 18.25 9.21 25.34
C GLN A 102 16.99 9.22 24.45
N LEU A 103 16.95 10.18 23.52
CA LEU A 103 15.86 10.29 22.55
C LEU A 103 16.21 9.56 21.26
N GLU A 104 15.53 8.46 21.00
CA GLU A 104 15.74 7.59 19.85
C GLU A 104 14.62 7.71 18.82
N GLY A 105 14.91 7.39 17.55
CA GLY A 105 13.93 7.38 16.46
C GLY A 105 14.49 7.86 15.14
N PHE A 106 13.87 8.88 14.55
CA PHE A 106 14.41 9.54 13.35
C PHE A 106 15.79 10.13 13.65
N SER A 107 16.69 9.97 12.71
CA SER A 107 18.05 10.45 12.89
C SER A 107 18.09 11.99 12.89
N TRP A 108 18.72 12.56 13.89
CA TRP A 108 18.87 14.01 14.04
C TRP A 108 20.25 14.34 14.63
N ARG A 109 20.79 15.49 14.26
CA ARG A 109 22.05 16.01 14.80
C ARG A 109 21.96 17.51 15.00
N GLY A 110 22.71 18.03 15.97
CA GLY A 110 23.11 19.44 16.04
C GLY A 110 24.13 19.79 14.94
N GLY A 111 24.34 21.06 14.58
CA GLY A 111 25.37 21.51 13.63
C GLY A 111 24.81 22.15 12.35
N SER A 112 25.64 22.43 11.33
CA SER A 112 25.28 23.19 10.13
C SER A 112 24.94 22.35 8.90
N GLU A 113 25.23 21.05 8.91
CA GLU A 113 25.03 20.17 7.75
C GLU A 113 23.63 19.54 7.72
N ARG A 114 23.10 19.27 6.52
CA ARG A 114 21.84 18.58 6.29
C ARG A 114 21.96 17.09 6.70
N HIS A 115 20.91 16.55 7.32
CA HIS A 115 20.87 15.16 7.70
C HIS A 115 19.72 14.40 7.02
N THR A 116 18.54 14.99 6.92
CA THR A 116 17.36 14.40 6.26
C THR A 116 17.28 14.86 4.81
N THR A 117 17.11 13.92 3.87
CA THR A 117 16.88 14.18 2.45
C THR A 117 15.54 13.57 2.02
N GLY A 118 14.77 14.26 1.19
CA GLY A 118 13.48 13.81 0.70
C GLY A 118 12.41 13.66 1.81
N ILE A 119 11.70 12.55 1.78
CA ILE A 119 10.68 12.20 2.79
C ILE A 119 10.98 10.82 3.34
N LEU A 120 11.06 10.73 4.67
CA LEU A 120 11.22 9.49 5.42
C LEU A 120 9.91 9.09 6.07
N ILE A 121 9.59 7.79 6.05
CA ILE A 121 8.48 7.19 6.77
C ILE A 121 9.00 6.34 7.94
N TRP A 122 8.30 6.32 9.06
CA TRP A 122 8.61 5.36 10.11
C TRP A 122 8.16 3.95 9.71
N SER A 123 9.04 2.95 9.82
CA SER A 123 8.82 1.58 9.28
C SER A 123 7.64 0.84 9.88
N ASP A 124 7.23 1.19 11.11
CA ASP A 124 6.18 0.51 11.84
C ASP A 124 5.05 1.48 12.21
N PRO A 125 3.99 1.58 11.39
CA PRO A 125 2.80 2.36 11.73
C PRO A 125 2.17 1.90 13.03
N PHE A 126 1.64 2.83 13.81
CA PHE A 126 1.02 2.53 15.11
C PHE A 126 -0.47 2.30 14.95
N ILE A 127 -0.96 1.15 15.41
CA ILE A 127 -2.41 0.87 15.42
C ILE A 127 -3.00 1.45 16.69
N VAL A 128 -4.00 2.30 16.52
CA VAL A 128 -4.72 2.97 17.62
C VAL A 128 -6.22 2.80 17.41
N THR A 129 -6.94 2.53 18.50
CA THR A 129 -8.40 2.43 18.49
C THR A 129 -9.01 3.81 18.76
N LEU A 130 -9.82 4.30 17.84
CA LEU A 130 -10.58 5.54 18.01
C LEU A 130 -11.73 5.37 19.02
N PRO A 131 -12.31 6.47 19.55
CA PRO A 131 -13.44 6.40 20.48
C PRO A 131 -14.67 5.66 19.94
N ASN A 132 -14.84 5.59 18.62
CA ASN A 132 -15.90 4.84 17.96
C ASN A 132 -15.65 3.32 17.87
N GLY A 133 -14.49 2.85 18.36
CA GLY A 133 -14.08 1.45 18.31
C GLY A 133 -13.37 1.05 17.00
N GLU A 134 -13.20 1.96 16.06
CA GLU A 134 -12.48 1.71 14.81
C GLU A 134 -10.96 1.77 15.04
N GLU A 135 -10.23 0.84 14.43
CA GLU A 135 -8.77 0.84 14.45
C GLU A 135 -8.22 1.59 13.24
N VAL A 136 -7.30 2.51 13.49
CA VAL A 136 -6.58 3.28 12.46
C VAL A 136 -5.08 3.08 12.59
N ALA A 137 -4.37 3.28 11.47
CA ALA A 137 -2.91 3.21 11.43
C ALA A 137 -2.32 4.63 11.40
N ILE A 138 -1.52 4.99 12.42
CA ILE A 138 -0.80 6.26 12.45
C ILE A 138 0.53 6.10 11.72
N VAL A 139 0.73 6.93 10.73
CA VAL A 139 1.94 7.02 9.91
C VAL A 139 2.64 8.35 10.22
N LEU A 140 3.93 8.29 10.54
CA LEU A 140 4.75 9.48 10.79
C LEU A 140 5.69 9.72 9.61
N LEU A 141 5.71 10.96 9.11
CA LEU A 141 6.57 11.39 8.01
C LEU A 141 7.53 12.48 8.51
N ASP A 142 8.83 12.27 8.27
CA ASP A 142 9.87 13.29 8.43
C ASP A 142 10.27 13.83 7.07
N THR A 143 10.35 15.13 6.94
CA THR A 143 10.66 15.78 5.67
C THR A 143 12.01 16.48 5.69
N GLN A 144 12.65 16.51 4.52
CA GLN A 144 13.79 17.38 4.29
C GLN A 144 13.48 18.81 4.73
N GLY A 145 14.47 19.47 5.33
CA GLY A 145 14.35 20.89 5.66
C GLY A 145 14.38 21.78 4.42
N ALA A 146 13.49 22.77 4.37
CA ALA A 146 13.51 23.80 3.35
C ALA A 146 14.66 24.82 3.56
N PHE A 147 15.13 25.43 2.46
CA PHE A 147 16.10 26.55 2.46
C PHE A 147 17.49 26.21 2.99
N ASP A 148 17.99 25.02 2.70
CA ASP A 148 19.41 24.72 2.88
C ASP A 148 20.25 25.20 1.66
N SER A 149 21.57 25.13 1.78
CA SER A 149 22.50 25.58 0.73
C SER A 149 22.57 24.67 -0.50
N GLN A 150 21.91 23.49 -0.44
CA GLN A 150 21.95 22.46 -1.49
C GLN A 150 20.58 22.23 -2.13
N SER A 151 19.50 22.77 -1.57
CA SER A 151 18.14 22.61 -2.07
C SER A 151 17.69 23.83 -2.87
N THR A 152 17.08 23.58 -4.01
CA THR A 152 16.42 24.63 -4.79
C THR A 152 15.09 25.03 -4.15
N VAL A 153 14.55 26.18 -4.55
CA VAL A 153 13.18 26.60 -4.16
C VAL A 153 12.15 25.54 -4.62
N LYS A 154 12.38 24.94 -5.80
CA LYS A 154 11.57 23.85 -6.34
C LYS A 154 11.59 22.65 -5.40
N ASP A 155 12.76 22.19 -4.96
CA ASP A 155 12.87 21.03 -4.06
C ASP A 155 12.09 21.25 -2.77
N CYS A 156 12.23 22.43 -2.19
CA CYS A 156 11.53 22.83 -0.97
C CYS A 156 10.01 22.81 -1.17
N ALA A 157 9.54 23.41 -2.26
CA ALA A 157 8.12 23.45 -2.60
C ALA A 157 7.57 22.05 -2.87
N THR A 158 8.32 21.20 -3.59
CA THR A 158 7.91 19.82 -3.91
C THR A 158 7.78 18.96 -2.66
N VAL A 159 8.78 18.95 -1.78
CA VAL A 159 8.72 18.15 -0.54
C VAL A 159 7.58 18.61 0.35
N PHE A 160 7.39 19.92 0.48
CA PHE A 160 6.28 20.48 1.24
C PHE A 160 4.92 20.10 0.61
N ALA A 161 4.83 20.13 -0.75
CA ALA A 161 3.65 19.69 -1.49
C ALA A 161 3.30 18.25 -1.21
N LEU A 162 4.23 17.36 -1.47
CA LEU A 162 4.04 15.92 -1.29
C LEU A 162 3.63 15.62 0.15
N SER A 163 4.27 16.24 1.14
CA SER A 163 3.92 16.03 2.53
C SER A 163 2.51 16.53 2.88
N THR A 164 2.10 17.69 2.37
CA THR A 164 0.76 18.26 2.63
C THR A 164 -0.34 17.44 1.94
N MET A 165 -0.12 17.02 0.70
CA MET A 165 -1.11 16.24 -0.05
C MET A 165 -1.33 14.85 0.54
N THR A 166 -0.29 14.24 1.11
CA THR A 166 -0.36 12.89 1.67
C THR A 166 -0.73 12.86 3.16
N SER A 167 -0.54 13.94 3.92
CA SER A 167 -0.85 13.98 5.35
C SER A 167 -2.30 14.36 5.66
N SER A 168 -2.81 13.91 6.81
CA SER A 168 -4.05 14.41 7.42
C SER A 168 -3.78 15.54 8.41
N VAL A 169 -2.59 15.53 9.03
CA VAL A 169 -2.10 16.59 9.91
C VAL A 169 -0.75 17.04 9.39
N GLN A 170 -0.71 18.25 8.85
CA GLN A 170 0.53 18.90 8.42
C GLN A 170 0.99 19.85 9.52
N VAL A 171 2.09 19.53 10.19
CA VAL A 171 2.75 20.42 11.13
C VAL A 171 3.76 21.28 10.37
N TYR A 172 3.47 22.57 10.27
CA TYR A 172 4.36 23.54 9.64
C TYR A 172 5.27 24.17 10.70
N ASN A 173 6.49 23.66 10.78
CA ASN A 173 7.48 24.02 11.79
C ASN A 173 8.23 25.30 11.41
N LEU A 174 7.89 26.40 12.06
CA LEU A 174 8.41 27.74 11.85
C LEU A 174 9.29 28.20 13.02
N THR A 175 10.01 29.28 12.85
CA THR A 175 10.89 29.86 13.88
C THR A 175 10.46 31.27 14.23
N GLN A 176 10.33 31.56 15.51
CA GLN A 176 10.08 32.88 16.11
C GLN A 176 8.73 33.48 15.80
N ASN A 177 8.22 33.38 14.57
CA ASN A 177 6.94 33.98 14.16
C ASN A 177 6.44 33.34 12.86
N ILE A 178 5.17 33.63 12.49
CA ILE A 178 4.65 33.39 11.14
C ILE A 178 4.96 34.62 10.30
N GLN A 179 5.80 34.49 9.31
CA GLN A 179 6.21 35.56 8.39
C GLN A 179 5.41 35.52 7.09
N GLU A 180 5.50 36.56 6.27
CA GLU A 180 4.75 36.66 5.02
C GLU A 180 5.23 35.64 3.97
N ASP A 181 6.55 35.41 3.92
CA ASP A 181 7.14 34.39 3.07
C ASP A 181 6.68 32.97 3.46
N ASP A 182 6.51 32.67 4.75
CA ASP A 182 5.94 31.40 5.20
C ASP A 182 4.52 31.16 4.64
N LEU A 183 3.70 32.23 4.58
CA LEU A 183 2.36 32.15 3.98
C LEU A 183 2.42 32.03 2.45
N GLN A 184 3.35 32.71 1.79
CA GLN A 184 3.55 32.62 0.33
C GLN A 184 3.96 31.22 -0.11
N HIS A 185 4.74 30.50 0.69
CA HIS A 185 5.07 29.10 0.41
C HIS A 185 3.85 28.19 0.35
N LEU A 186 2.73 28.58 0.96
CA LEU A 186 1.47 27.85 0.88
C LEU A 186 0.67 28.15 -0.40
N GLN A 187 1.08 29.14 -1.22
CA GLN A 187 0.30 29.61 -2.38
C GLN A 187 0.00 28.48 -3.38
N LEU A 188 1.01 27.65 -3.70
CA LEU A 188 0.86 26.54 -4.65
C LEU A 188 -0.25 25.58 -4.21
N PHE A 189 -0.30 25.24 -2.91
CA PHE A 189 -1.31 24.31 -2.38
C PHE A 189 -2.67 24.93 -2.27
N THR A 190 -2.73 26.21 -1.94
CA THR A 190 -4.01 26.91 -1.83
C THR A 190 -4.66 27.06 -3.18
N GLU A 191 -3.90 27.19 -4.27
CA GLU A 191 -4.45 27.19 -5.63
C GLU A 191 -4.94 25.80 -6.06
N TYR A 192 -4.14 24.74 -5.80
CA TYR A 192 -4.62 23.37 -5.97
C TYR A 192 -5.89 23.11 -5.15
N GLY A 193 -5.88 23.52 -3.88
CA GLY A 193 -7.03 23.33 -2.98
C GLY A 193 -8.28 24.06 -3.49
N ARG A 194 -8.13 25.23 -4.11
CA ARG A 194 -9.24 25.95 -4.74
C ARG A 194 -9.84 25.13 -5.90
N LEU A 195 -8.99 24.61 -6.79
CA LEU A 195 -9.45 23.78 -7.91
C LEU A 195 -10.11 22.49 -7.41
N ALA A 196 -9.52 21.83 -6.41
CA ALA A 196 -10.08 20.61 -5.84
C ALA A 196 -11.45 20.86 -5.16
N LEU A 197 -11.60 21.99 -4.47
CA LEU A 197 -12.87 22.40 -3.85
C LEU A 197 -13.96 22.67 -4.91
N GLU A 198 -13.58 23.26 -6.05
CA GLU A 198 -14.50 23.50 -7.17
C GLU A 198 -14.95 22.20 -7.84
N ASP A 199 -14.03 21.21 -8.01
CA ASP A 199 -14.32 19.93 -8.64
C ASP A 199 -15.18 19.01 -7.74
N THR A 200 -14.87 18.96 -6.44
CA THR A 200 -15.44 17.97 -5.52
C THR A 200 -16.47 18.53 -4.53
N ASN A 201 -16.53 19.84 -4.39
CA ASN A 201 -17.29 20.55 -3.36
C ASN A 201 -16.98 20.07 -1.93
N SER A 202 -15.76 19.61 -1.70
CA SER A 202 -15.24 19.16 -0.39
C SER A 202 -13.87 19.79 -0.11
N THR A 203 -13.62 20.14 1.17
CA THR A 203 -12.34 20.72 1.59
C THR A 203 -11.21 19.72 1.37
N PRO A 204 -10.15 20.06 0.61
CA PRO A 204 -9.13 19.09 0.17
C PRO A 204 -8.19 18.64 1.28
N PHE A 205 -7.89 19.51 2.25
CA PHE A 205 -6.96 19.24 3.33
C PHE A 205 -7.63 19.25 4.70
N GLN A 206 -7.13 18.44 5.64
CA GLN A 206 -7.75 18.35 6.95
C GLN A 206 -7.14 19.37 7.92
N VAL A 207 -5.93 19.16 8.43
CA VAL A 207 -5.36 20.01 9.48
C VAL A 207 -4.03 20.61 9.05
N LEU A 208 -3.91 21.93 9.21
CA LEU A 208 -2.64 22.65 9.16
C LEU A 208 -2.34 23.22 10.55
N GLU A 209 -1.29 22.74 11.19
CA GLU A 209 -0.82 23.23 12.50
C GLU A 209 0.47 24.02 12.32
N PHE A 210 0.43 25.33 12.53
CA PHE A 210 1.61 26.17 12.58
C PHE A 210 2.31 25.99 13.92
N LEU A 211 3.47 25.36 13.93
CA LEU A 211 4.30 25.23 15.11
C LEU A 211 5.38 26.29 15.13
N VAL A 212 5.15 27.38 15.87
CA VAL A 212 6.10 28.46 16.03
C VAL A 212 7.09 28.11 17.13
N ARG A 213 8.31 27.72 16.73
CA ARG A 213 9.41 27.39 17.63
C ARG A 213 10.16 28.63 18.11
N ASP A 214 10.78 28.51 19.26
CA ASP A 214 11.64 29.56 19.82
C ASP A 214 10.91 30.89 20.04
N TRP A 215 9.60 30.79 20.38
CA TRP A 215 8.78 31.97 20.66
C TRP A 215 9.35 32.72 21.87
N SER A 216 9.76 33.97 21.63
CA SER A 216 10.51 34.77 22.61
C SER A 216 9.68 35.90 23.25
N TYR A 217 8.39 35.96 22.96
CA TYR A 217 7.49 37.04 23.40
C TYR A 217 6.29 36.54 24.21
N PRO A 218 6.50 35.76 25.30
CA PRO A 218 5.38 35.21 26.08
C PRO A 218 4.52 36.31 26.74
N TYR A 219 5.02 37.52 26.86
CA TYR A 219 4.28 38.70 27.31
C TYR A 219 3.31 39.27 26.26
N GLU A 220 3.44 38.93 24.98
CA GLU A 220 2.49 39.30 23.91
C GLU A 220 1.46 38.20 23.67
N ALA A 221 1.89 36.95 23.72
CA ALA A 221 1.03 35.77 23.59
C ALA A 221 1.69 34.62 24.36
N GLU A 222 0.92 33.98 25.23
CA GLU A 222 1.38 32.86 26.05
C GLU A 222 1.76 31.64 25.19
N TYR A 223 2.61 30.78 25.73
CA TYR A 223 2.93 29.51 25.08
C TYR A 223 1.68 28.64 24.89
N GLY A 224 1.74 27.74 23.92
CA GLY A 224 0.66 26.80 23.64
C GLY A 224 -0.33 27.29 22.60
N SER A 225 -1.47 26.61 22.54
CA SER A 225 -2.48 26.82 21.48
C SER A 225 -3.30 28.09 21.63
N GLU A 226 -3.50 28.59 22.85
CA GLU A 226 -4.32 29.80 23.07
C GLU A 226 -3.57 31.05 22.59
N GLY A 227 -2.31 31.22 23.02
CA GLY A 227 -1.47 32.28 22.49
C GLY A 227 -1.21 32.13 20.99
N GLY A 228 -1.05 30.88 20.52
CA GLY A 228 -0.92 30.57 19.10
C GLY A 228 -2.12 31.01 18.26
N ARG A 229 -3.34 30.77 18.75
CA ARG A 229 -4.57 31.22 18.10
C ARG A 229 -4.58 32.73 17.90
N ASN A 230 -4.23 33.49 18.96
CA ASN A 230 -4.18 34.93 18.91
C ASN A 230 -3.16 35.46 17.87
N ILE A 231 -2.02 34.79 17.73
CA ILE A 231 -1.03 35.14 16.71
C ILE A 231 -1.55 34.78 15.31
N LEU A 232 -2.10 33.57 15.11
CA LEU A 232 -2.58 33.10 13.83
C LEU A 232 -3.71 33.99 13.29
N GLU A 233 -4.68 34.33 14.13
CA GLU A 233 -5.79 35.23 13.76
C GLU A 233 -5.28 36.56 13.23
N ARG A 234 -4.33 37.18 13.94
CA ARG A 234 -3.68 38.44 13.49
C ARG A 234 -2.93 38.28 12.17
N ARG A 235 -2.22 37.14 11.95
CA ARG A 235 -1.47 36.88 10.72
C ARG A 235 -2.37 36.54 9.52
N LEU A 236 -3.49 35.92 9.76
CA LEU A 236 -4.49 35.60 8.73
C LEU A 236 -5.60 36.66 8.58
N GLU A 237 -5.48 37.81 9.28
CA GLU A 237 -6.38 38.93 9.10
C GLU A 237 -6.20 39.53 7.70
N ILE A 238 -7.33 39.84 7.03
CA ILE A 238 -7.36 40.44 5.70
C ILE A 238 -7.65 41.90 5.85
N ALA A 239 -6.70 42.75 5.51
CA ALA A 239 -6.87 44.20 5.53
C ALA A 239 -7.01 44.74 4.11
N ASP A 240 -7.89 45.73 3.92
CA ASP A 240 -8.18 46.34 2.61
C ASP A 240 -6.97 46.99 1.95
N LYS A 241 -5.94 47.36 2.74
CA LYS A 241 -4.69 47.95 2.27
C LYS A 241 -3.63 46.93 1.84
N GLN A 242 -3.85 45.63 2.07
CA GLN A 242 -2.93 44.59 1.63
C GLN A 242 -3.04 44.38 0.12
N HIS A 243 -1.93 43.99 -0.52
CA HIS A 243 -1.94 43.58 -1.92
C HIS A 243 -2.90 42.38 -2.11
N GLU A 244 -3.60 42.35 -3.23
CA GLU A 244 -4.63 41.34 -3.52
C GLU A 244 -4.07 39.89 -3.42
N GLU A 245 -2.86 39.68 -3.88
CA GLU A 245 -2.16 38.39 -3.78
C GLU A 245 -2.07 37.89 -2.32
N LEU A 246 -1.66 38.76 -1.41
CA LEU A 246 -1.53 38.45 0.02
C LEU A 246 -2.91 38.17 0.66
N GLN A 247 -3.94 38.88 0.23
CA GLN A 247 -5.32 38.63 0.65
C GLN A 247 -5.79 37.26 0.16
N ASN A 248 -5.48 36.90 -1.10
CA ASN A 248 -5.90 35.64 -1.72
C ASN A 248 -5.27 34.43 -1.01
N VAL A 249 -4.00 34.47 -0.68
CA VAL A 249 -3.33 33.41 0.09
C VAL A 249 -4.05 33.17 1.41
N ARG A 250 -4.41 34.22 2.17
CA ARG A 250 -5.13 34.11 3.45
C ARG A 250 -6.54 33.55 3.29
N ARG A 251 -7.28 34.01 2.25
CA ARG A 251 -8.62 33.46 1.95
C ARG A 251 -8.55 31.98 1.61
N HIS A 252 -7.56 31.58 0.80
CA HIS A 252 -7.40 30.20 0.36
C HIS A 252 -6.96 29.29 1.50
N ILE A 253 -6.02 29.69 2.36
CA ILE A 253 -5.63 28.92 3.54
C ILE A 253 -6.86 28.56 4.37
N LYS A 254 -7.73 29.56 4.66
CA LYS A 254 -8.96 29.36 5.44
C LYS A 254 -9.99 28.45 4.76
N LYS A 255 -9.98 28.34 3.43
CA LYS A 255 -10.95 27.53 2.66
C LYS A 255 -10.44 26.12 2.36
N CYS A 256 -9.12 25.96 2.20
CA CYS A 256 -8.53 24.69 1.75
C CYS A 256 -8.28 23.70 2.90
N PHE A 257 -8.24 24.18 4.14
CA PHE A 257 -8.06 23.33 5.32
C PHE A 257 -9.33 23.32 6.16
N GLU A 258 -9.72 22.11 6.63
CA GLU A 258 -10.86 21.95 7.54
C GLU A 258 -10.59 22.65 8.88
N LYS A 259 -9.33 22.55 9.36
CA LYS A 259 -8.87 23.15 10.61
C LYS A 259 -7.48 23.75 10.43
N THR A 260 -7.31 24.98 10.88
CA THR A 260 -6.01 25.62 11.03
C THR A 260 -5.74 25.91 12.49
N GLY A 261 -4.56 25.54 12.99
CA GLY A 261 -4.11 25.77 14.36
C GLY A 261 -2.76 26.46 14.39
N CYS A 262 -2.40 26.97 15.56
CA CYS A 262 -1.05 27.46 15.83
C CYS A 262 -0.68 27.14 17.27
N PHE A 263 0.53 26.69 17.47
CA PHE A 263 1.10 26.39 18.79
C PHE A 263 2.42 27.14 18.96
N LEU A 264 2.52 27.92 20.05
CA LEU A 264 3.72 28.66 20.41
C LEU A 264 4.59 27.83 21.33
N MET A 265 5.80 27.48 20.87
CA MET A 265 6.73 26.62 21.59
C MET A 265 7.93 27.41 22.09
N PRO A 266 8.29 27.35 23.39
CA PRO A 266 9.50 27.98 23.90
C PRO A 266 10.77 27.38 23.29
N HIS A 267 11.91 28.03 23.53
CA HIS A 267 13.22 27.50 23.15
C HIS A 267 13.56 26.28 24.02
N PRO A 268 14.15 25.20 23.48
CA PRO A 268 14.45 23.98 24.24
C PRO A 268 15.61 24.14 25.25
N GLY A 269 16.29 25.28 25.24
CA GLY A 269 17.41 25.61 26.13
C GLY A 269 18.75 25.75 25.40
N MET A 270 19.65 26.54 25.99
CA MET A 270 20.99 26.77 25.42
C MET A 270 21.85 25.51 25.41
N LYS A 271 21.69 24.60 26.38
CA LYS A 271 22.39 23.31 26.39
C LYS A 271 22.07 22.49 25.14
N VAL A 272 20.79 22.47 24.71
CA VAL A 272 20.35 21.79 23.48
C VAL A 272 20.97 22.46 22.23
N ALA A 273 21.01 23.79 22.20
CA ALA A 273 21.46 24.53 21.03
C ALA A 273 23.00 24.51 20.85
N THR A 274 23.77 24.47 21.94
CA THR A 274 25.22 24.66 21.91
C THR A 274 26.04 23.40 22.19
N ASN A 275 25.42 22.32 22.68
CA ASN A 275 26.10 21.07 22.98
C ASN A 275 26.16 20.17 21.72
N PRO A 276 27.35 19.94 21.13
CA PRO A 276 27.47 19.13 19.91
C PRO A 276 27.22 17.62 20.15
N VAL A 277 27.26 17.17 21.41
CA VAL A 277 27.03 15.78 21.82
C VAL A 277 25.69 15.60 22.53
N PHE A 278 24.78 16.56 22.38
CA PHE A 278 23.41 16.43 22.93
C PHE A 278 22.68 15.25 22.29
N ASP A 279 22.19 14.34 23.12
CA ASP A 279 21.56 13.08 22.74
C ASP A 279 20.05 13.01 23.06
N GLY A 280 19.44 14.15 23.38
CA GLY A 280 18.01 14.27 23.64
C GLY A 280 17.55 13.94 25.06
N ARG A 281 18.46 13.86 26.04
CA ARG A 281 18.11 13.66 27.43
C ARG A 281 17.29 14.82 27.98
N LEU A 282 16.22 14.50 28.71
CA LEU A 282 15.28 15.50 29.24
C LEU A 282 15.91 16.43 30.29
N GLN A 283 16.91 15.96 31.02
CA GLN A 283 17.65 16.77 32.02
C GLN A 283 18.35 17.99 31.42
N ASP A 284 18.65 17.97 30.09
CA ASP A 284 19.31 19.05 29.38
C ASP A 284 18.32 19.98 28.65
N ILE A 285 17.03 19.65 28.69
CA ILE A 285 15.93 20.40 28.09
C ILE A 285 15.25 21.27 29.13
N GLU A 286 14.99 22.54 28.78
CA GLU A 286 14.31 23.49 29.65
C GLU A 286 12.90 23.01 30.07
N SER A 287 12.49 23.32 31.29
CA SER A 287 11.20 22.92 31.87
C SER A 287 10.01 23.38 31.04
N ASP A 288 10.01 24.64 30.64
CA ASP A 288 8.90 25.20 29.85
C ASP A 288 8.70 24.47 28.54
N PHE A 289 9.78 24.05 27.88
CA PHE A 289 9.72 23.26 26.67
C PHE A 289 9.11 21.87 26.94
N LYS A 290 9.51 21.21 28.03
CA LYS A 290 8.97 19.91 28.45
C LYS A 290 7.48 20.02 28.77
N GLU A 291 7.05 21.06 29.47
CA GLU A 291 5.63 21.30 29.76
C GLU A 291 4.82 21.50 28.48
N GLN A 292 5.32 22.28 27.53
CA GLN A 292 4.63 22.49 26.25
C GLN A 292 4.62 21.23 25.37
N LEU A 293 5.63 20.36 25.45
CA LEU A 293 5.59 19.03 24.79
C LEU A 293 4.45 18.16 25.34
N LYS A 294 4.23 18.17 26.68
CA LYS A 294 3.13 17.41 27.30
C LYS A 294 1.74 17.88 26.87
N VAL A 295 1.63 19.10 26.34
CA VAL A 295 0.38 19.64 25.79
C VAL A 295 0.29 19.36 24.29
N LEU A 296 1.32 19.72 23.51
CA LEU A 296 1.32 19.62 22.05
C LEU A 296 1.15 18.18 21.55
N VAL A 297 1.91 17.25 22.12
CA VAL A 297 1.95 15.87 21.59
C VAL A 297 0.61 15.14 21.77
N PRO A 298 -0.03 15.16 22.97
CA PRO A 298 -1.39 14.62 23.11
C PRO A 298 -2.43 15.37 22.25
N GLN A 299 -2.33 16.69 22.11
CA GLN A 299 -3.23 17.47 21.26
C GLN A 299 -3.25 16.96 19.81
N LEU A 300 -2.13 16.42 19.32
CA LEU A 300 -2.00 15.92 17.94
C LEU A 300 -2.25 14.40 17.84
N LEU A 301 -1.97 13.61 18.88
CA LEU A 301 -1.85 12.16 18.78
C LEU A 301 -2.76 11.37 19.74
N GLU A 302 -3.50 12.03 20.63
CA GLU A 302 -4.47 11.33 21.47
C GLU A 302 -5.62 10.78 20.61
N PRO A 303 -6.11 9.56 20.88
CA PRO A 303 -7.14 8.90 20.06
C PRO A 303 -8.39 9.76 19.79
N THR A 304 -8.75 10.64 20.71
CA THR A 304 -9.87 11.59 20.60
C THR A 304 -9.62 12.74 19.61
N HIS A 305 -8.37 13.02 19.30
CA HIS A 305 -7.95 14.13 18.45
C HIS A 305 -7.43 13.69 17.08
N LEU A 306 -7.28 12.37 16.87
CA LEU A 306 -6.77 11.85 15.62
C LEU A 306 -7.68 12.20 14.44
N VAL A 307 -7.05 12.63 13.35
CA VAL A 307 -7.75 13.02 12.12
C VAL A 307 -7.38 12.02 11.02
N VAL A 308 -8.36 11.25 10.58
CA VAL A 308 -8.20 10.30 9.47
C VAL A 308 -7.95 11.06 8.17
N LYS A 309 -7.02 10.56 7.33
CA LYS A 309 -6.78 11.14 6.01
C LYS A 309 -8.02 10.97 5.14
N LYS A 310 -8.44 12.07 4.52
CA LYS A 310 -9.52 12.10 3.54
C LYS A 310 -9.05 12.68 2.22
N ILE A 311 -9.52 12.09 1.13
CA ILE A 311 -9.39 12.64 -0.21
C ILE A 311 -10.76 12.57 -0.86
N ASN A 312 -11.21 13.65 -1.44
CA ASN A 312 -12.57 13.79 -2.00
C ASN A 312 -13.69 13.47 -0.98
N GLY A 313 -13.43 13.73 0.30
CA GLY A 313 -14.37 13.46 1.40
C GLY A 313 -14.46 11.98 1.81
N ALA A 314 -13.74 11.07 1.17
CA ALA A 314 -13.64 9.66 1.53
C ALA A 314 -12.40 9.38 2.39
N ASP A 315 -12.55 8.55 3.41
CA ASP A 315 -11.43 8.08 4.23
C ASP A 315 -10.47 7.23 3.39
N VAL A 316 -9.17 7.39 3.60
CA VAL A 316 -8.10 6.72 2.84
C VAL A 316 -7.52 5.59 3.66
N THR A 317 -7.42 4.40 3.05
CA THR A 317 -6.71 3.25 3.63
C THR A 317 -5.21 3.29 3.34
N ALA A 318 -4.43 2.48 4.04
CA ALA A 318 -2.98 2.41 3.80
C ALA A 318 -2.66 1.93 2.37
N ARG A 319 -3.45 1.01 1.81
CA ARG A 319 -3.34 0.55 0.42
C ARG A 319 -3.57 1.69 -0.58
N GLU A 320 -4.63 2.46 -0.39
CA GLU A 320 -4.96 3.60 -1.25
C GLU A 320 -3.91 4.70 -1.16
N LEU A 321 -3.32 4.92 0.01
CA LEU A 321 -2.28 5.92 0.21
C LEU A 321 -1.04 5.66 -0.68
N VAL A 322 -0.72 4.39 -0.97
CA VAL A 322 0.38 4.04 -1.90
C VAL A 322 0.10 4.60 -3.28
N GLU A 323 -1.12 4.44 -3.81
CA GLU A 323 -1.47 4.93 -5.15
C GLU A 323 -1.44 6.47 -5.21
N TYR A 324 -1.87 7.14 -4.14
CA TYR A 324 -1.74 8.60 -4.06
C TYR A 324 -0.28 9.07 -4.05
N PHE A 325 0.60 8.41 -3.29
CA PHE A 325 2.03 8.73 -3.31
C PHE A 325 2.63 8.59 -4.72
N LYS A 326 2.30 7.49 -5.41
CA LYS A 326 2.76 7.23 -6.79
C LYS A 326 2.35 8.34 -7.75
N ALA A 327 1.06 8.67 -7.76
CA ALA A 327 0.53 9.70 -8.64
C ALA A 327 1.16 11.07 -8.35
N TYR A 328 1.25 11.45 -7.09
CA TYR A 328 1.83 12.74 -6.72
C TYR A 328 3.31 12.85 -7.07
N VAL A 329 4.13 11.86 -6.74
CA VAL A 329 5.56 11.88 -7.09
C VAL A 329 5.75 11.93 -8.61
N ASN A 330 4.93 11.22 -9.39
CA ASN A 330 5.00 11.26 -10.85
C ASN A 330 4.76 12.66 -11.42
N VAL A 331 3.84 13.44 -10.85
CA VAL A 331 3.58 14.82 -11.30
C VAL A 331 4.79 15.73 -11.05
N PHE A 332 5.51 15.48 -9.97
CA PHE A 332 6.68 16.30 -9.59
C PHE A 332 8.02 15.85 -10.23
N LYS A 333 8.01 14.83 -11.10
CA LYS A 333 9.22 14.38 -11.83
C LYS A 333 9.70 15.36 -12.91
N SER A 334 8.85 16.29 -13.36
CA SER A 334 9.23 17.28 -14.39
C SER A 334 10.23 18.29 -13.86
N ASP A 335 10.98 18.96 -14.77
CA ASP A 335 11.96 19.98 -14.43
C ASP A 335 11.36 21.26 -13.84
N GLU A 336 10.06 21.48 -14.03
CA GLU A 336 9.32 22.61 -13.49
C GLU A 336 8.33 22.16 -12.41
N LEU A 337 7.94 23.10 -11.53
CA LEU A 337 6.83 22.83 -10.58
C LEU A 337 5.55 22.58 -11.38
N PRO A 338 4.79 21.54 -11.03
CA PRO A 338 3.56 21.22 -11.75
C PRO A 338 2.51 22.32 -11.56
N GLU A 339 1.74 22.54 -12.60
CA GLU A 339 0.56 23.39 -12.47
C GLU A 339 -0.47 22.76 -11.52
N PRO A 340 -1.22 23.55 -10.76
CA PRO A 340 -2.27 23.03 -9.86
C PRO A 340 -3.29 22.13 -10.56
N LYS A 341 -3.58 22.39 -11.85
CA LYS A 341 -4.45 21.54 -12.67
C LYS A 341 -3.88 20.13 -12.90
N SER A 342 -2.57 20.01 -13.13
CA SER A 342 -1.90 18.71 -13.28
C SER A 342 -1.92 17.91 -11.98
N MET A 343 -1.79 18.59 -10.84
CA MET A 343 -1.94 17.98 -9.51
C MET A 343 -3.37 17.46 -9.29
N LEU A 344 -4.39 18.19 -9.73
CA LEU A 344 -5.78 17.78 -9.65
C LEU A 344 -6.05 16.54 -10.51
N GLN A 345 -5.53 16.50 -11.72
CA GLN A 345 -5.64 15.34 -12.62
C GLN A 345 -4.98 14.10 -12.00
N ALA A 346 -3.78 14.24 -11.43
CA ALA A 346 -3.10 13.14 -10.74
C ALA A 346 -3.89 12.65 -9.51
N THR A 347 -4.53 13.56 -8.78
CA THR A 347 -5.40 13.18 -7.67
C THR A 347 -6.62 12.39 -8.15
N ALA A 348 -7.23 12.83 -9.26
CA ALA A 348 -8.36 12.12 -9.86
C ALA A 348 -7.94 10.72 -10.37
N GLU A 349 -6.80 10.62 -11.03
CA GLU A 349 -6.24 9.35 -11.49
C GLU A 349 -5.99 8.39 -10.32
N ALA A 350 -5.26 8.85 -9.29
CA ALA A 350 -4.99 8.05 -8.09
C ALA A 350 -6.26 7.63 -7.36
N ASN A 351 -7.25 8.52 -7.28
CA ASN A 351 -8.56 8.21 -6.67
C ASN A 351 -9.29 7.09 -7.41
N ASN A 352 -9.28 7.11 -8.75
CA ASN A 352 -9.87 6.04 -9.56
C ASN A 352 -9.06 4.74 -9.46
N LEU A 353 -7.73 4.79 -9.54
CA LEU A 353 -6.85 3.62 -9.36
C LEU A 353 -7.01 2.99 -7.97
N ALA A 354 -7.13 3.80 -6.92
CA ALA A 354 -7.40 3.30 -5.58
C ALA A 354 -8.76 2.60 -5.49
N ALA A 355 -9.79 3.09 -6.21
CA ALA A 355 -11.08 2.43 -6.30
C ALA A 355 -10.96 1.07 -7.02
N VAL A 356 -10.23 1.02 -8.15
CA VAL A 356 -9.92 -0.23 -8.88
C VAL A 356 -9.21 -1.23 -7.98
N ALA A 357 -8.13 -0.81 -7.31
CA ALA A 357 -7.35 -1.68 -6.44
C ALA A 357 -8.18 -2.27 -5.29
N THR A 358 -9.05 -1.47 -4.67
CA THR A 358 -9.95 -1.92 -3.60
C THR A 358 -10.95 -2.95 -4.11
N ALA A 359 -11.62 -2.67 -5.22
CA ALA A 359 -12.62 -3.56 -5.82
C ALA A 359 -12.00 -4.88 -6.27
N LYS A 360 -10.85 -4.83 -6.95
CA LYS A 360 -10.08 -6.02 -7.36
C LYS A 360 -9.63 -6.88 -6.19
N ALA A 361 -9.14 -6.26 -5.10
CA ALA A 361 -8.72 -6.99 -3.91
C ALA A 361 -9.87 -7.77 -3.28
N LEU A 362 -11.07 -7.20 -3.24
CA LEU A 362 -12.28 -7.90 -2.77
C LEU A 362 -12.64 -9.08 -3.66
N TYR A 363 -12.62 -8.89 -5.00
CA TYR A 363 -12.85 -9.98 -5.94
C TYR A 363 -11.85 -11.13 -5.73
N GLN A 364 -10.55 -10.81 -5.65
CA GLN A 364 -9.50 -11.81 -5.43
C GLN A 364 -9.69 -12.55 -4.11
N ALA A 365 -10.04 -11.85 -3.02
CA ALA A 365 -10.28 -12.46 -1.71
C ALA A 365 -11.48 -13.41 -1.73
N GLU A 366 -12.55 -13.10 -2.46
CA GLU A 366 -13.70 -14.00 -2.60
C GLU A 366 -13.39 -15.22 -3.47
N MET A 367 -12.67 -15.05 -4.58
CA MET A 367 -12.24 -16.16 -5.43
C MET A 367 -11.25 -17.08 -4.70
N GLU A 368 -10.30 -16.53 -3.93
CA GLU A 368 -9.34 -17.31 -3.13
C GLU A 368 -10.04 -18.22 -2.10
N LYS A 369 -11.13 -17.76 -1.48
CA LYS A 369 -11.93 -18.58 -0.55
C LYS A 369 -12.56 -19.80 -1.23
N ILE A 370 -12.93 -19.69 -2.51
CA ILE A 370 -13.65 -20.73 -3.24
C ILE A 370 -12.73 -21.67 -3.97
N CYS A 371 -11.76 -21.16 -4.70
CA CYS A 371 -10.88 -21.98 -5.54
C CYS A 371 -9.39 -21.74 -5.32
N GLY A 372 -8.98 -20.92 -4.33
CA GLY A 372 -7.58 -20.68 -4.00
C GLY A 372 -6.90 -21.83 -3.25
N GLY A 373 -5.57 -21.80 -3.17
CA GLY A 373 -4.73 -22.66 -2.34
C GLY A 373 -5.13 -24.14 -2.32
N ASN A 374 -5.46 -24.67 -1.14
CA ASN A 374 -5.82 -26.07 -0.92
C ASN A 374 -7.32 -26.39 -1.12
N GLN A 375 -8.11 -25.44 -1.64
CA GLN A 375 -9.53 -25.70 -1.91
C GLN A 375 -9.67 -26.81 -2.97
N PRO A 376 -10.70 -27.68 -2.84
CA PRO A 376 -10.93 -28.77 -3.79
C PRO A 376 -11.30 -28.23 -5.18
N TYR A 377 -11.17 -29.08 -6.20
CA TYR A 377 -11.62 -28.79 -7.56
C TYR A 377 -13.12 -28.44 -7.58
N LEU A 378 -13.46 -27.34 -8.24
CA LEU A 378 -14.84 -26.91 -8.48
C LEU A 378 -15.20 -27.13 -9.95
N ASN A 379 -16.49 -27.47 -10.20
CA ASN A 379 -16.99 -27.59 -11.57
C ASN A 379 -16.86 -26.25 -12.31
N PRO A 380 -16.40 -26.22 -13.59
CA PRO A 380 -16.26 -24.99 -14.38
C PRO A 380 -17.53 -24.14 -14.44
N ASP A 381 -18.72 -24.76 -14.56
CA ASP A 381 -19.99 -24.02 -14.58
C ASP A 381 -20.29 -23.31 -13.26
N GLU A 382 -19.93 -23.94 -12.12
CA GLU A 382 -20.07 -23.33 -10.79
C GLU A 382 -19.03 -22.25 -10.57
N LEU A 383 -17.79 -22.47 -11.03
CA LEU A 383 -16.71 -21.49 -10.95
C LEU A 383 -17.06 -20.23 -11.74
N GLU A 384 -17.60 -20.39 -12.96
CA GLU A 384 -18.08 -19.30 -13.81
C GLU A 384 -19.24 -18.53 -13.14
N ALA A 385 -20.20 -19.23 -12.55
CA ALA A 385 -21.31 -18.60 -11.84
C ALA A 385 -20.84 -17.75 -10.63
N HIS A 386 -19.83 -18.23 -9.89
CA HIS A 386 -19.22 -17.48 -8.81
C HIS A 386 -18.45 -16.27 -9.34
N HIS A 387 -17.69 -16.43 -10.43
CA HIS A 387 -16.97 -15.34 -11.08
C HIS A 387 -17.92 -14.22 -11.48
N GLN A 388 -19.00 -14.51 -12.20
CA GLN A 388 -19.97 -13.50 -12.66
C GLN A 388 -20.57 -12.74 -11.48
N ARG A 389 -20.97 -13.45 -10.43
CA ARG A 389 -21.53 -12.83 -9.21
C ARG A 389 -20.51 -11.91 -8.52
N PHE A 390 -19.25 -12.34 -8.39
CA PHE A 390 -18.23 -11.52 -7.72
C PHE A 390 -17.76 -10.37 -8.59
N LYS A 391 -17.74 -10.53 -9.91
CA LYS A 391 -17.47 -9.49 -10.88
C LYS A 391 -18.53 -8.39 -10.81
N GLU A 392 -19.82 -8.75 -10.79
CA GLU A 392 -20.92 -7.78 -10.62
C GLU A 392 -20.77 -7.00 -9.30
N ASN A 393 -20.55 -7.69 -8.19
CA ASN A 393 -20.33 -7.04 -6.89
C ASN A 393 -19.10 -6.14 -6.88
N CYS A 394 -18.01 -6.55 -7.53
CA CYS A 394 -16.79 -5.77 -7.68
C CYS A 394 -17.03 -4.46 -8.45
N LEU A 395 -17.76 -4.52 -9.56
CA LEU A 395 -18.12 -3.35 -10.35
C LEU A 395 -19.10 -2.43 -9.60
N GLU A 396 -20.06 -2.99 -8.85
CA GLU A 396 -20.97 -2.23 -8.00
C GLU A 396 -20.20 -1.44 -6.95
N ILE A 397 -19.28 -2.08 -6.22
CA ILE A 397 -18.42 -1.40 -5.22
C ILE A 397 -17.57 -0.29 -5.86
N PHE A 398 -17.04 -0.54 -7.08
CA PHE A 398 -16.33 0.52 -7.81
C PHE A 398 -17.26 1.69 -8.13
N HIS A 399 -18.50 1.45 -8.56
CA HIS A 399 -19.46 2.51 -8.91
C HIS A 399 -19.97 3.29 -7.70
N GLU A 400 -20.18 2.65 -6.55
CA GLU A 400 -20.63 3.30 -5.32
C GLU A 400 -19.59 4.26 -4.74
N LYS A 401 -18.30 3.98 -4.96
CA LYS A 401 -17.22 4.82 -4.44
C LYS A 401 -17.22 6.19 -5.13
N LYS A 402 -17.20 7.26 -4.33
CA LYS A 402 -17.12 8.63 -4.84
C LYS A 402 -15.78 8.83 -5.57
N LYS A 403 -15.84 9.20 -6.85
CA LYS A 403 -14.68 9.38 -7.73
C LYS A 403 -14.52 10.83 -8.17
N MET A 404 -13.29 11.21 -8.54
CA MET A 404 -12.93 12.51 -9.07
C MET A 404 -12.76 12.45 -10.60
N GLY A 405 -12.90 13.60 -11.27
CA GLY A 405 -12.68 13.74 -12.72
C GLY A 405 -13.92 13.50 -13.59
N GLY A 406 -15.09 13.26 -12.98
CA GLY A 406 -16.37 13.07 -13.68
C GLY A 406 -16.60 11.62 -14.16
N GLU A 407 -17.83 11.34 -14.62
CA GLU A 407 -18.25 9.98 -15.02
C GLU A 407 -17.52 9.47 -16.26
N GLU A 408 -17.33 10.32 -17.28
CA GLU A 408 -16.65 9.94 -18.51
C GLU A 408 -15.18 9.53 -18.24
N TYR A 409 -14.49 10.24 -17.38
CA TYR A 409 -13.12 9.90 -16.98
C TYR A 409 -13.09 8.60 -16.16
N SER A 410 -14.02 8.40 -15.25
CA SER A 410 -14.10 7.21 -14.40
C SER A 410 -14.49 5.94 -15.18
N SER A 411 -15.19 6.06 -16.32
CA SER A 411 -15.59 4.90 -17.14
C SER A 411 -14.38 4.14 -17.70
N CYS A 412 -13.30 4.84 -18.05
CA CYS A 412 -12.07 4.20 -18.52
C CYS A 412 -11.47 3.27 -17.46
N PHE A 413 -11.57 3.65 -16.18
CA PHE A 413 -11.09 2.81 -15.06
C PHE A 413 -12.03 1.65 -14.74
N ALA A 414 -13.34 1.79 -15.01
CA ALA A 414 -14.27 0.68 -14.92
C ALA A 414 -13.96 -0.40 -15.98
N GLU A 415 -13.65 0.00 -17.22
CA GLU A 415 -13.21 -0.90 -18.29
C GLU A 415 -11.87 -1.58 -17.94
N GLN A 416 -10.94 -0.83 -17.34
CA GLN A 416 -9.68 -1.39 -16.85
C GLN A 416 -9.93 -2.44 -15.76
N LEU A 417 -10.80 -2.14 -14.78
CA LEU A 417 -11.15 -3.08 -13.73
C LEU A 417 -11.79 -4.35 -14.30
N ASP A 418 -12.72 -4.22 -15.24
CA ASP A 418 -13.37 -5.34 -15.91
C ASP A 418 -12.34 -6.27 -16.53
N LYS A 419 -11.39 -5.71 -17.28
CA LYS A 419 -10.30 -6.45 -17.91
C LYS A 419 -9.39 -7.14 -16.90
N GLU A 420 -8.99 -6.43 -15.84
CA GLU A 420 -8.12 -6.99 -14.79
C GLU A 420 -8.79 -8.10 -13.97
N VAL A 421 -10.12 -8.07 -13.85
CA VAL A 421 -10.92 -9.12 -13.21
C VAL A 421 -11.00 -10.35 -14.10
N GLU A 422 -11.16 -10.18 -15.44
CA GLU A 422 -11.10 -11.29 -16.39
C GLU A 422 -9.73 -11.97 -16.39
N GLU A 423 -8.64 -11.21 -16.45
CA GLU A 423 -7.28 -11.76 -16.37
C GLU A 423 -7.04 -12.53 -15.05
N ALA A 424 -7.58 -12.03 -13.94
CA ALA A 424 -7.52 -12.73 -12.66
C ALA A 424 -8.34 -14.02 -12.67
N PHE A 425 -9.51 -14.02 -13.33
CA PHE A 425 -10.33 -15.22 -13.48
C PHE A 425 -9.64 -16.30 -14.30
N GLU A 426 -9.00 -15.96 -15.41
CA GLU A 426 -8.21 -16.92 -16.20
C GLU A 426 -7.19 -17.65 -15.31
N HIS A 427 -6.49 -16.91 -14.46
CA HIS A 427 -5.51 -17.50 -13.53
C HIS A 427 -6.17 -18.45 -12.50
N PHE A 428 -7.31 -18.07 -11.91
CA PHE A 428 -8.05 -18.93 -11.00
C PHE A 428 -8.60 -20.17 -11.70
N SER A 429 -9.06 -20.03 -12.94
CA SER A 429 -9.55 -21.14 -13.76
C SER A 429 -8.43 -22.16 -14.06
N GLU A 430 -7.24 -21.69 -14.46
CA GLU A 430 -6.06 -22.56 -14.66
C GLU A 430 -5.65 -23.28 -13.37
N GLN A 431 -5.66 -22.55 -12.24
CA GLN A 431 -5.36 -23.13 -10.93
C GLN A 431 -6.38 -24.19 -10.54
N ASN A 432 -7.67 -23.96 -10.75
CA ASN A 432 -8.73 -24.91 -10.50
C ASN A 432 -8.60 -26.15 -11.39
N ASP A 433 -8.34 -25.97 -12.68
CA ASP A 433 -8.13 -27.07 -13.63
C ASP A 433 -6.94 -27.96 -13.25
N SER A 434 -5.87 -27.37 -12.69
CA SER A 434 -4.70 -28.11 -12.21
C SER A 434 -5.03 -29.05 -11.05
N LYS A 435 -6.11 -28.79 -10.29
CA LYS A 435 -6.61 -29.60 -9.17
C LYS A 435 -7.53 -30.74 -9.61
N ASN A 436 -7.88 -30.81 -10.90
CA ASN A 436 -8.76 -31.85 -11.42
C ASN A 436 -8.03 -33.20 -11.47
N ILE A 437 -8.21 -34.00 -10.42
CA ILE A 437 -7.63 -35.34 -10.28
C ILE A 437 -8.09 -36.26 -11.41
N PHE A 438 -9.34 -36.11 -11.89
CA PHE A 438 -9.86 -36.90 -13.00
C PHE A 438 -9.13 -36.61 -14.29
N ARG A 439 -8.79 -35.36 -14.57
CA ARG A 439 -8.01 -34.96 -15.75
C ARG A 439 -6.57 -35.52 -15.66
N ALA A 440 -5.97 -35.46 -14.45
CA ALA A 440 -4.66 -36.04 -14.20
C ALA A 440 -4.65 -37.58 -14.29
N ALA A 441 -5.75 -38.24 -13.93
CA ALA A 441 -5.91 -39.69 -13.99
C ALA A 441 -6.45 -40.19 -15.37
N GLN A 442 -6.92 -39.29 -16.24
CA GLN A 442 -7.57 -39.64 -17.52
C GLN A 442 -6.65 -40.44 -18.44
N THR A 443 -5.40 -39.99 -18.64
CA THR A 443 -4.43 -40.67 -19.50
C THR A 443 -4.10 -42.08 -19.03
N PRO A 444 -3.68 -42.32 -17.77
CA PRO A 444 -3.41 -43.67 -17.30
C PRO A 444 -4.68 -44.56 -17.27
N ALA A 445 -5.83 -44.00 -16.92
CA ALA A 445 -7.08 -44.77 -16.93
C ALA A 445 -7.51 -45.19 -18.33
N THR A 446 -7.34 -44.31 -19.33
CA THR A 446 -7.65 -44.62 -20.73
C THR A 446 -6.72 -45.70 -21.27
N LEU A 447 -5.41 -45.58 -21.06
CA LEU A 447 -4.42 -46.58 -21.51
C LEU A 447 -4.68 -47.92 -20.83
N PHE A 448 -4.97 -47.92 -19.53
CA PHE A 448 -5.35 -49.14 -18.80
C PHE A 448 -6.63 -49.77 -19.32
N ALA A 449 -7.69 -48.98 -19.61
CA ALA A 449 -8.93 -49.48 -20.20
C ALA A 449 -8.68 -50.11 -21.58
N VAL A 450 -7.86 -49.49 -22.42
CA VAL A 450 -7.47 -50.05 -23.72
C VAL A 450 -6.74 -51.37 -23.55
N MET A 451 -5.85 -51.50 -22.58
CA MET A 451 -5.12 -52.74 -22.27
C MET A 451 -6.09 -53.86 -21.86
N VAL A 452 -7.04 -53.57 -20.96
CA VAL A 452 -8.01 -54.58 -20.51
C VAL A 452 -8.91 -55.05 -21.66
N VAL A 453 -9.43 -54.12 -22.45
CA VAL A 453 -10.30 -54.44 -23.59
C VAL A 453 -9.55 -55.24 -24.65
N THR A 454 -8.35 -54.83 -25.04
CA THR A 454 -7.57 -55.56 -26.04
C THR A 454 -7.13 -56.93 -25.55
N TYR A 455 -6.84 -57.10 -24.24
CA TYR A 455 -6.51 -58.40 -23.64
C TYR A 455 -7.72 -59.37 -23.72
N VAL A 456 -8.90 -58.91 -23.32
CA VAL A 456 -10.14 -59.74 -23.33
C VAL A 456 -10.49 -60.12 -24.78
N LEU A 457 -10.44 -59.18 -25.71
CA LEU A 457 -10.73 -59.42 -27.14
C LEU A 457 -9.70 -60.33 -27.76
N SER A 458 -8.40 -60.19 -27.45
CA SER A 458 -7.36 -61.08 -27.96
C SER A 458 -7.59 -62.53 -27.53
N GLY A 459 -7.92 -62.76 -26.24
CA GLY A 459 -8.28 -64.07 -25.73
C GLY A 459 -9.51 -64.66 -26.42
N PHE A 460 -10.56 -63.86 -26.63
CA PHE A 460 -11.77 -64.28 -27.33
C PHE A 460 -11.49 -64.70 -28.79
N PHE A 461 -10.72 -63.86 -29.56
CA PHE A 461 -10.39 -64.19 -30.97
C PHE A 461 -9.44 -65.39 -31.06
N ALA A 462 -8.53 -65.59 -30.12
CA ALA A 462 -7.68 -66.76 -30.05
C ALA A 462 -8.49 -68.06 -29.84
N LEU A 463 -9.54 -68.03 -29.00
CA LEU A 463 -10.49 -69.17 -28.82
C LEU A 463 -11.27 -69.50 -30.06
N LEU A 464 -11.55 -68.51 -30.90
CA LEU A 464 -12.21 -68.69 -32.21
C LEU A 464 -11.28 -69.14 -33.36
N GLY A 465 -9.98 -69.33 -33.05
CA GLY A 465 -8.99 -69.73 -34.06
C GLY A 465 -8.48 -68.61 -34.98
N MET A 466 -8.85 -67.34 -34.70
CA MET A 466 -8.47 -66.14 -35.49
C MET A 466 -7.14 -65.56 -34.98
N TYR A 467 -6.06 -66.33 -35.06
CA TYR A 467 -4.76 -65.94 -34.51
C TYR A 467 -4.15 -64.68 -35.03
N THR A 468 -4.41 -64.28 -36.29
CA THR A 468 -3.91 -63.03 -36.87
C THR A 468 -4.54 -61.81 -36.18
N VAL A 469 -5.84 -61.82 -35.90
CA VAL A 469 -6.52 -60.74 -35.17
C VAL A 469 -6.06 -60.69 -33.71
N ALA A 470 -5.91 -61.86 -33.09
CA ALA A 470 -5.44 -61.95 -31.72
C ALA A 470 -4.01 -61.37 -31.57
N ASN A 471 -3.11 -61.64 -32.54
CA ASN A 471 -1.77 -61.09 -32.55
C ASN A 471 -1.73 -59.57 -32.71
N ILE A 472 -2.59 -59.01 -33.55
CA ILE A 472 -2.71 -57.54 -33.73
C ILE A 472 -3.20 -56.89 -32.43
N LEU A 473 -4.22 -57.46 -31.77
CA LEU A 473 -4.70 -56.97 -30.48
C LEU A 473 -3.65 -57.07 -29.37
N THR A 474 -2.87 -58.12 -29.36
CA THR A 474 -1.73 -58.26 -28.44
C THR A 474 -0.62 -57.23 -28.70
N ALA A 475 -0.38 -56.85 -29.95
CA ALA A 475 0.55 -55.77 -30.28
C ALA A 475 0.05 -54.42 -29.77
N VAL A 476 -1.25 -54.13 -29.89
CA VAL A 476 -1.88 -52.91 -29.33
C VAL A 476 -1.79 -52.89 -27.81
N LEU A 477 -1.98 -54.01 -27.13
CA LEU A 477 -1.83 -54.14 -25.70
C LEU A 477 -0.40 -53.76 -25.25
N TRP A 478 0.62 -54.32 -25.90
CA TRP A 478 2.02 -54.00 -25.58
C TRP A 478 2.37 -52.56 -25.87
N ALA A 479 1.86 -51.97 -26.97
CA ALA A 479 2.05 -50.57 -27.28
C ALA A 479 1.44 -49.66 -26.20
N SER A 480 0.23 -50.00 -25.73
CA SER A 480 -0.45 -49.25 -24.64
C SER A 480 0.31 -49.36 -23.31
N LEU A 481 0.90 -50.55 -23.00
CA LEU A 481 1.72 -50.75 -21.82
C LEU A 481 2.99 -49.89 -21.86
N VAL A 482 3.70 -49.91 -23.00
CA VAL A 482 4.89 -49.10 -23.19
C VAL A 482 4.55 -47.59 -23.07
N SER A 483 3.45 -47.15 -23.68
CA SER A 483 3.00 -45.79 -23.57
C SER A 483 2.69 -45.39 -22.11
N LEU A 484 2.04 -46.25 -21.33
CA LEU A 484 1.74 -46.03 -19.93
C LEU A 484 3.03 -45.95 -19.07
N CYS A 485 3.99 -46.85 -19.30
CA CYS A 485 5.29 -46.80 -18.60
C CYS A 485 6.08 -45.55 -18.96
N THR A 486 6.09 -45.17 -20.24
CA THR A 486 6.78 -43.95 -20.72
C THR A 486 6.13 -42.69 -20.12
N TRP A 487 4.80 -42.62 -20.14
CA TRP A 487 4.06 -41.52 -19.53
C TRP A 487 4.35 -41.40 -18.03
N SER A 488 4.31 -42.52 -17.29
CA SER A 488 4.62 -42.55 -15.86
C SER A 488 6.06 -42.09 -15.56
N TYR A 489 7.02 -42.51 -16.38
CA TYR A 489 8.41 -42.08 -16.25
C TYR A 489 8.55 -40.57 -16.50
N ILE A 490 7.94 -40.03 -17.56
CA ILE A 490 7.94 -38.59 -17.88
C ILE A 490 7.35 -37.78 -16.74
N ARG A 491 6.20 -38.19 -16.19
CA ARG A 491 5.55 -37.51 -15.07
C ARG A 491 6.40 -37.53 -13.80
N TYR A 492 7.10 -38.62 -13.52
CA TYR A 492 7.98 -38.75 -12.36
C TYR A 492 9.29 -37.96 -12.54
N SER A 493 9.94 -38.07 -13.71
CA SER A 493 11.26 -37.48 -13.96
C SER A 493 11.22 -36.03 -14.38
N GLY A 494 10.08 -35.55 -14.89
CA GLY A 494 9.94 -34.20 -15.48
C GLY A 494 10.69 -33.98 -16.79
N GLN A 495 11.31 -35.03 -17.35
CA GLN A 495 12.05 -35.01 -18.61
C GLN A 495 11.13 -35.38 -19.80
N TYR A 496 11.51 -34.98 -21.01
CA TYR A 496 10.81 -35.34 -22.25
C TYR A 496 9.30 -34.92 -22.28
N ARG A 497 8.97 -33.75 -21.76
CA ARG A 497 7.58 -33.25 -21.62
C ARG A 497 6.80 -33.25 -22.93
N GLU A 498 7.45 -32.95 -24.06
CA GLU A 498 6.82 -32.97 -25.39
C GLU A 498 6.23 -34.36 -25.73
N VAL A 499 6.96 -35.43 -25.42
CA VAL A 499 6.48 -36.81 -25.66
C VAL A 499 5.29 -37.11 -24.75
N GLY A 500 5.32 -36.64 -23.50
CA GLY A 500 4.19 -36.76 -22.57
C GLY A 500 2.92 -36.10 -23.13
N THR A 501 3.03 -34.90 -23.70
CA THR A 501 1.91 -34.16 -24.30
C THR A 501 1.29 -34.93 -25.48
N TYR A 502 2.08 -35.59 -26.35
CA TYR A 502 1.54 -36.43 -27.41
C TYR A 502 0.82 -37.67 -26.91
N ILE A 503 1.29 -38.27 -25.80
CA ILE A 503 0.60 -39.41 -25.18
C ILE A 503 -0.73 -38.95 -24.56
N ASP A 504 -0.75 -37.82 -23.87
CA ASP A 504 -1.96 -37.23 -23.28
C ASP A 504 -2.99 -36.93 -24.38
N LEU A 505 -2.58 -36.29 -25.49
CA LEU A 505 -3.46 -35.97 -26.62
C LEU A 505 -4.05 -37.25 -27.28
N GLY A 506 -3.24 -38.28 -27.44
CA GLY A 506 -3.68 -39.58 -27.93
C GLY A 506 -4.69 -40.26 -27.01
N ALA A 507 -4.46 -40.22 -25.70
CA ALA A 507 -5.35 -40.76 -24.69
C ALA A 507 -6.69 -39.98 -24.64
N GLU A 508 -6.65 -38.66 -24.78
CA GLU A 508 -7.83 -37.77 -24.82
C GLU A 508 -8.75 -38.12 -26.00
N VAL A 509 -8.18 -38.27 -27.21
CA VAL A 509 -8.95 -38.68 -28.40
C VAL A 509 -9.63 -40.04 -28.21
N ILE A 510 -8.93 -40.99 -27.58
CA ILE A 510 -9.48 -42.33 -27.29
C ILE A 510 -10.60 -42.22 -26.22
N TRP A 511 -10.39 -41.40 -25.19
CA TRP A 511 -11.37 -41.17 -24.13
C TRP A 511 -12.66 -40.62 -24.71
N GLU A 512 -12.60 -39.54 -25.48
CA GLU A 512 -13.78 -38.88 -26.04
C GLU A 512 -14.55 -39.78 -27.04
N LYS A 513 -13.85 -40.46 -27.94
CA LYS A 513 -14.48 -41.24 -29.01
C LYS A 513 -14.95 -42.64 -28.59
N VAL A 514 -14.33 -43.21 -27.57
CA VAL A 514 -14.61 -44.62 -27.20
C VAL A 514 -15.11 -44.73 -25.77
N VAL A 515 -14.37 -44.22 -24.79
CA VAL A 515 -14.63 -44.47 -23.37
C VAL A 515 -15.84 -43.67 -22.89
N SER A 516 -15.94 -42.40 -23.21
CA SER A 516 -17.04 -41.55 -22.77
C SER A 516 -18.39 -41.98 -23.36
N GLN A 517 -18.40 -42.37 -24.64
CA GLN A 517 -19.59 -42.85 -25.31
C GLN A 517 -20.06 -44.23 -24.74
N ALA A 518 -19.11 -45.09 -24.42
CA ALA A 518 -19.43 -46.39 -23.78
C ALA A 518 -19.95 -46.18 -22.34
N TYR A 519 -19.30 -45.27 -21.58
CA TYR A 519 -19.70 -44.92 -20.21
C TYR A 519 -21.12 -44.31 -20.19
N MET A 520 -21.43 -43.34 -21.06
CA MET A 520 -22.76 -42.72 -21.17
C MET A 520 -23.85 -43.74 -21.50
N LYS A 521 -23.59 -44.72 -22.38
CA LYS A 521 -24.50 -45.79 -22.71
C LYS A 521 -24.74 -46.74 -21.53
N VAL A 522 -23.73 -47.04 -20.73
CA VAL A 522 -23.83 -47.90 -19.54
C VAL A 522 -24.58 -47.18 -18.42
N VAL A 523 -24.28 -45.88 -18.19
CA VAL A 523 -25.01 -45.07 -17.18
C VAL A 523 -26.46 -44.89 -17.58
N GLN A 524 -26.78 -44.61 -18.83
CA GLN A 524 -28.16 -44.50 -19.31
C GLN A 524 -28.96 -45.82 -19.10
N LYS A 525 -28.38 -46.97 -19.47
CA LYS A 525 -28.99 -48.28 -19.21
C LYS A 525 -29.13 -48.59 -17.73
N GLY A 526 -28.15 -48.17 -16.89
CA GLY A 526 -28.22 -48.34 -15.44
C GLY A 526 -29.31 -47.50 -14.79
N VAL A 527 -29.49 -46.26 -15.24
CA VAL A 527 -30.56 -45.36 -14.81
C VAL A 527 -31.93 -45.88 -15.25
N GLU A 528 -32.07 -46.35 -16.52
CA GLU A 528 -33.30 -46.95 -17.01
C GLU A 528 -33.67 -48.21 -16.23
N HIS A 529 -32.72 -49.07 -15.91
CA HIS A 529 -32.92 -50.27 -15.11
C HIS A 529 -33.31 -49.97 -13.67
N SER A 530 -32.70 -48.96 -13.08
CA SER A 530 -33.01 -48.46 -11.74
C SER A 530 -34.40 -47.84 -11.68
N MET A 531 -34.81 -47.07 -12.70
CA MET A 531 -36.16 -46.52 -12.82
C MET A 531 -37.23 -47.60 -13.07
N ALA A 532 -36.92 -48.63 -13.87
CA ALA A 532 -37.81 -49.77 -14.12
C ALA A 532 -37.99 -50.62 -12.87
N ASN A 533 -36.96 -50.84 -12.06
CA ASN A 533 -37.05 -51.55 -10.77
C ASN A 533 -37.82 -50.77 -9.70
N ASN A 534 -37.70 -49.45 -9.68
CA ASN A 534 -38.50 -48.61 -8.77
C ASN A 534 -39.97 -48.52 -9.19
N ARG A 535 -40.33 -48.65 -10.48
CA ARG A 535 -41.71 -48.78 -10.94
C ARG A 535 -42.31 -50.15 -10.58
N LYS A 536 -41.53 -51.25 -10.60
CA LYS A 536 -41.97 -52.60 -10.18
C LYS A 536 -42.15 -52.76 -8.65
N LYS A 537 -41.56 -51.88 -7.85
CA LYS A 537 -41.76 -51.88 -6.38
C LYS A 537 -42.89 -50.96 -5.91
N LYS A 538 -43.52 -50.19 -6.81
CA LYS A 538 -44.64 -49.29 -6.51
C LYS A 538 -46.00 -49.85 -7.01
N ASN A 539 -46.02 -50.94 -7.77
CA ASN A 539 -47.20 -51.76 -8.09
C ASN A 539 -47.11 -53.07 -7.27
#